data_5ddb2eda41f9f0f836a60bab89c1139e
#
_entry.id   5ddb2eda41f9f0f836a60bab89c1139e
#
_cell.length_a   1.000
_cell.length_b   1.000
_cell.length_c   1.000
_cell.angle_alpha   90.00
_cell.angle_beta   90.00
_cell.angle_gamma   90.00
#
_symmetry.space_group_name_H-M   'P 1'
#
loop_
_entity.id
_entity.type
_entity.pdbx_description
1 polymer ?
#
loop_
_entity_poly.entity_id
_entity_poly.type
_entity_poly.pdbx_seq_one_letter_code
_entity_poly.pdbx_strand_id
1 'polypeptide(L)'
;MIKVIGAAAAVHSLRCPPPVARLTPLKATTLDKLDASTAVDDDDVWNGAYREADWEATYNSLPADALAEPTTVPVEGTVPASLRGGVLYRCSPANFDRGGTRYKHVLDGDGFMLRVAFGQDGTKATVTGRYVETAPYVEETTKDEILYRNTFGTQPTGGPLRNAFTVTLKNVANTNVVSWGGRLLALWEAGAPHELDAVTLETRGEATDLCRGPPAGRKCTRGVTIDGGLIDEALGFGESFTAHPHVDGDRLVAFTWAQQPQRGEMNLKFREINGDWTDAVPPVSHAMPDCALAPHDCGLTEHYHVVVENRASIQMAPFVLGLKGPAQVLEIATKEGARCHLIPRAGSGLTAPVVVEIPPFFCIHVGDAWEDGDGRVHVVTSAWDLRDPTHFPPDLDTVPFLGAWSGPAPDFKRIPPSLLFETVVDPATGTLVSHENPRPVRGLCLEHPHVDGSGKVWASLANDRGISSPPSGYACYDLKTGSVERWYAGPRKFCEELVVAPKGEGEEGVWLLALIYDAATDATSVNVFDGDRISAGPVAVAPLPHAVPHGLHGCFQPRDGPMSA
;
A
#
# COMPACT_ATOMS: atom_id res chain seq x y z
N MET A 1 -9.78 11.47 35.90
CA MET A 1 -11.13 12.09 35.82
C MET A 1 -11.07 13.62 35.88
N ILE A 2 -10.27 14.25 36.75
CA ILE A 2 -10.23 15.72 36.94
C ILE A 2 -9.52 16.48 35.80
N LYS A 3 -8.52 15.93 35.11
CA LYS A 3 -7.83 16.61 33.99
C LYS A 3 -8.60 16.54 32.65
N VAL A 4 -9.49 15.57 32.47
CA VAL A 4 -10.35 15.49 31.29
C VAL A 4 -11.49 16.50 31.35
N ILE A 5 -11.93 16.88 32.56
CA ILE A 5 -12.95 17.92 32.77
C ILE A 5 -12.36 19.34 32.59
N GLY A 6 -11.06 19.54 32.83
CA GLY A 6 -10.37 20.80 32.57
C GLY A 6 -10.21 21.16 31.08
N ALA A 7 -10.16 20.18 30.20
CA ALA A 7 -10.10 20.39 28.75
C ALA A 7 -11.46 20.77 28.14
N ALA A 8 -12.56 20.44 28.81
CA ALA A 8 -13.90 20.80 28.37
C ALA A 8 -14.31 22.25 28.72
N ALA A 9 -13.57 22.90 29.60
CA ALA A 9 -13.88 24.28 30.05
C ALA A 9 -13.22 25.38 29.20
N ALA A 10 -12.40 25.02 28.20
CA ALA A 10 -11.77 25.97 27.28
C ALA A 10 -12.59 26.19 25.97
N VAL A 11 -13.83 25.71 25.93
CA VAL A 11 -14.75 26.00 24.81
C VAL A 11 -15.45 27.32 25.04
N HIS A 12 -14.70 28.41 25.06
CA HIS A 12 -15.27 29.75 24.92
C HIS A 12 -14.89 30.31 23.56
N SER A 13 -15.91 30.52 22.74
CA SER A 13 -15.90 31.17 21.41
C SER A 13 -15.17 30.44 20.26
N LEU A 14 -15.55 29.21 19.97
CA LEU A 14 -15.42 28.73 18.62
C LEU A 14 -16.51 29.42 17.76
N ARG A 15 -16.15 30.54 17.13
CA ARG A 15 -16.86 30.99 15.93
C ARG A 15 -16.78 29.80 14.97
N CYS A 16 -17.94 29.35 14.46
CA CYS A 16 -17.98 28.45 13.31
C CYS A 16 -17.00 28.99 12.26
N PRO A 17 -16.06 28.20 11.77
CA PRO A 17 -15.32 28.59 10.58
C PRO A 17 -16.34 28.87 9.48
N PRO A 18 -16.11 29.87 8.61
CA PRO A 18 -16.97 30.08 7.47
C PRO A 18 -17.11 28.78 6.70
N PRO A 19 -18.26 28.53 6.04
CA PRO A 19 -18.44 27.32 5.25
C PRO A 19 -17.24 27.18 4.32
N VAL A 20 -16.58 26.04 4.38
CA VAL A 20 -15.47 25.68 3.48
C VAL A 20 -15.94 26.05 2.08
N ALA A 21 -15.23 26.99 1.44
CA ALA A 21 -15.51 27.37 0.08
C ALA A 21 -15.59 26.06 -0.72
N ARG A 22 -16.73 25.78 -1.34
CA ARG A 22 -16.85 24.70 -2.31
C ARG A 22 -15.75 24.97 -3.32
N LEU A 23 -14.77 24.06 -3.37
CA LEU A 23 -13.80 24.06 -4.46
C LEU A 23 -14.60 24.19 -5.75
N THR A 24 -14.49 25.33 -6.40
CA THR A 24 -15.07 25.51 -7.72
C THR A 24 -14.43 24.44 -8.58
N PRO A 25 -15.20 23.60 -9.30
CA PRO A 25 -14.61 22.60 -10.16
C PRO A 25 -13.66 23.35 -11.10
N LEU A 26 -12.38 22.99 -11.06
CA LEU A 26 -11.41 23.41 -12.07
C LEU A 26 -12.07 23.16 -13.42
N LYS A 27 -12.01 24.13 -14.29
CA LYS A 27 -12.55 24.00 -15.66
C LYS A 27 -11.90 22.75 -16.24
N ALA A 28 -12.69 21.67 -16.32
CA ALA A 28 -12.34 20.46 -17.03
C ALA A 28 -12.04 20.86 -18.49
N THR A 29 -10.79 21.07 -18.77
CA THR A 29 -10.32 21.24 -20.14
C THR A 29 -10.23 19.82 -20.71
N THR A 30 -11.17 19.47 -21.56
CA THR A 30 -11.20 18.36 -22.52
C THR A 30 -11.78 17.00 -22.13
N LEU A 31 -11.92 16.62 -20.86
CA LEU A 31 -12.50 15.31 -20.50
C LEU A 31 -14.04 15.26 -20.52
N ASP A 32 -14.73 16.40 -20.48
CA ASP A 32 -16.21 16.46 -20.47
C ASP A 32 -16.89 16.12 -21.82
N LYS A 33 -16.12 15.70 -22.83
CA LYS A 33 -16.66 15.43 -24.18
C LYS A 33 -16.45 14.00 -24.68
N LEU A 34 -15.94 13.08 -23.88
CA LEU A 34 -15.90 11.68 -24.28
C LEU A 34 -17.26 11.05 -23.96
N ASP A 35 -18.15 11.13 -24.93
CA ASP A 35 -19.40 10.38 -24.96
C ASP A 35 -19.09 8.87 -24.89
N ALA A 36 -19.90 8.10 -24.17
CA ALA A 36 -19.71 6.67 -23.94
C ALA A 36 -19.67 5.79 -25.21
N SER A 37 -19.71 6.38 -26.39
CA SER A 37 -19.75 5.73 -27.70
C SER A 37 -18.46 5.84 -28.52
N THR A 38 -17.45 6.61 -28.08
CA THR A 38 -16.21 6.76 -28.87
C THR A 38 -15.21 5.66 -28.53
N ALA A 39 -14.88 4.84 -29.52
CA ALA A 39 -13.69 4.00 -29.48
C ALA A 39 -12.48 4.90 -29.21
N VAL A 40 -11.65 4.56 -28.22
CA VAL A 40 -10.36 5.23 -28.01
C VAL A 40 -9.51 4.93 -29.24
N ASP A 41 -9.09 5.96 -29.97
CA ASP A 41 -8.20 5.79 -31.12
C ASP A 41 -6.87 5.21 -30.65
N ASP A 42 -6.30 4.23 -31.35
CA ASP A 42 -5.05 3.55 -30.97
C ASP A 42 -3.86 4.51 -30.79
N ASP A 43 -3.92 5.70 -31.43
CA ASP A 43 -2.90 6.75 -31.32
C ASP A 43 -2.98 7.58 -29.99
N ASP A 44 -4.05 7.42 -29.20
CA ASP A 44 -4.30 8.14 -27.95
C ASP A 44 -4.21 7.26 -26.68
N VAL A 45 -3.55 6.15 -26.80
CA VAL A 45 -3.49 5.05 -25.84
C VAL A 45 -2.98 5.48 -24.45
N TRP A 46 -2.05 6.42 -24.39
CA TRP A 46 -1.41 6.89 -23.16
C TRP A 46 -2.00 8.19 -22.60
N ASN A 47 -3.14 8.62 -23.07
CA ASN A 47 -3.73 9.91 -22.68
C ASN A 47 -4.41 9.89 -21.30
N GLY A 48 -4.49 8.74 -20.63
CA GLY A 48 -5.13 8.57 -19.33
C GLY A 48 -6.66 8.48 -19.40
N ALA A 49 -7.24 8.37 -20.59
CA ALA A 49 -8.68 8.20 -20.73
C ALA A 49 -9.13 6.79 -20.30
N TYR A 50 -10.20 6.72 -19.52
CA TYR A 50 -10.82 5.48 -19.08
C TYR A 50 -12.33 5.68 -18.91
N ARG A 51 -13.08 4.57 -18.87
CA ARG A 51 -14.50 4.60 -18.54
C ARG A 51 -14.67 4.37 -17.04
N GLU A 52 -15.33 5.29 -16.36
CA GLU A 52 -15.58 5.16 -14.91
C GLU A 52 -16.26 3.84 -14.56
N ALA A 53 -17.30 3.45 -15.33
CA ALA A 53 -18.00 2.21 -15.09
C ALA A 53 -17.11 0.95 -15.22
N ASP A 54 -16.12 0.97 -16.12
CA ASP A 54 -15.15 -0.12 -16.25
C ASP A 54 -14.20 -0.17 -15.03
N TRP A 55 -13.80 1.02 -14.52
CA TRP A 55 -12.98 1.13 -13.31
C TRP A 55 -13.77 0.74 -12.05
N GLU A 56 -15.01 1.20 -11.92
CA GLU A 56 -15.89 0.82 -10.81
C GLU A 56 -16.13 -0.69 -10.78
N ALA A 57 -16.20 -1.37 -11.94
CA ALA A 57 -16.38 -2.81 -12.03
C ALA A 57 -15.22 -3.60 -11.42
N THR A 58 -14.00 -3.04 -11.36
CA THR A 58 -12.84 -3.65 -10.69
C THR A 58 -13.05 -3.83 -9.18
N TYR A 59 -14.07 -3.20 -8.60
CA TYR A 59 -14.40 -3.26 -7.17
C TYR A 59 -15.80 -3.85 -6.91
N ASN A 60 -16.22 -4.79 -7.72
CA ASN A 60 -17.40 -5.61 -7.42
C ASN A 60 -17.02 -6.65 -6.35
N SER A 61 -17.94 -6.88 -5.39
CA SER A 61 -17.71 -7.91 -4.37
C SER A 61 -17.59 -9.29 -5.00
N LEU A 62 -16.56 -10.04 -4.61
CA LEU A 62 -16.35 -11.41 -5.07
C LEU A 62 -17.16 -12.38 -4.20
N PRO A 63 -17.97 -13.30 -4.77
CA PRO A 63 -18.60 -14.36 -4.00
C PRO A 63 -17.59 -15.18 -3.20
N ALA A 64 -17.92 -15.52 -1.95
CA ALA A 64 -16.97 -16.19 -1.05
C ALA A 64 -16.48 -17.56 -1.53
N ASP A 65 -17.27 -18.23 -2.37
CA ASP A 65 -16.98 -19.55 -2.94
C ASP A 65 -16.41 -19.50 -4.36
N ALA A 66 -16.27 -18.31 -4.97
CA ALA A 66 -15.90 -18.17 -6.38
C ALA A 66 -14.59 -18.87 -6.75
N LEU A 67 -13.60 -18.88 -5.86
CA LEU A 67 -12.28 -19.50 -6.06
C LEU A 67 -11.88 -20.45 -4.90
N ALA A 68 -12.86 -20.87 -4.08
CA ALA A 68 -12.59 -21.68 -2.88
C ALA A 68 -12.02 -23.08 -3.23
N GLU A 69 -12.44 -23.64 -4.35
CA GLU A 69 -11.93 -24.92 -4.84
C GLU A 69 -10.77 -24.73 -5.83
N PRO A 70 -9.65 -25.46 -5.66
CA PRO A 70 -8.52 -25.36 -6.56
C PRO A 70 -8.90 -25.66 -8.03
N THR A 71 -8.76 -24.68 -8.90
CA THR A 71 -9.11 -24.78 -10.32
C THR A 71 -7.85 -24.71 -11.18
N THR A 72 -7.63 -25.70 -12.05
CA THR A 72 -6.51 -25.71 -12.98
C THR A 72 -6.90 -24.99 -14.27
N VAL A 73 -6.10 -24.01 -14.66
CA VAL A 73 -6.25 -23.22 -15.88
C VAL A 73 -5.08 -23.45 -16.84
N PRO A 74 -5.30 -23.37 -18.15
CA PRO A 74 -4.21 -23.40 -19.12
C PRO A 74 -3.40 -22.11 -19.06
N VAL A 75 -2.13 -22.17 -19.45
CA VAL A 75 -1.28 -21.00 -19.65
C VAL A 75 -1.04 -20.82 -21.14
N GLU A 76 -1.35 -19.65 -21.67
CA GLU A 76 -0.95 -19.22 -23.01
C GLU A 76 0.53 -18.82 -22.96
N GLY A 77 1.33 -19.24 -23.94
CA GLY A 77 2.78 -19.14 -23.87
C GLY A 77 3.38 -20.24 -22.98
N THR A 78 4.44 -19.94 -22.27
CA THR A 78 5.09 -20.91 -21.37
C THR A 78 5.68 -20.21 -20.15
N VAL A 79 5.31 -20.65 -18.97
CA VAL A 79 5.90 -20.14 -17.71
C VAL A 79 7.41 -20.41 -17.71
N PRO A 80 8.25 -19.38 -17.48
CA PRO A 80 9.70 -19.51 -17.39
C PRO A 80 10.14 -20.58 -16.38
N ALA A 81 11.26 -21.24 -16.66
CA ALA A 81 11.71 -22.41 -15.89
C ALA A 81 11.87 -22.11 -14.39
N SER A 82 12.42 -20.95 -14.02
CA SER A 82 12.62 -20.53 -12.63
C SER A 82 11.33 -20.23 -11.86
N LEU A 83 10.22 -19.98 -12.56
CA LEU A 83 8.92 -19.76 -11.93
C LEU A 83 8.09 -21.04 -11.77
N ARG A 84 8.49 -22.15 -12.42
CA ARG A 84 7.73 -23.40 -12.39
C ARG A 84 7.75 -24.05 -11.02
N GLY A 85 6.59 -24.45 -10.54
CA GLY A 85 6.40 -25.00 -9.21
C GLY A 85 6.40 -23.94 -8.10
N GLY A 86 6.67 -22.69 -8.43
CA GLY A 86 6.51 -21.55 -7.51
C GLY A 86 5.05 -21.10 -7.42
N VAL A 87 4.79 -20.20 -6.49
CA VAL A 87 3.45 -19.70 -6.16
C VAL A 87 3.44 -18.18 -6.09
N LEU A 88 2.55 -17.58 -6.86
CA LEU A 88 2.19 -16.16 -6.71
C LEU A 88 1.06 -16.05 -5.69
N TYR A 89 1.24 -15.24 -4.66
CA TYR A 89 0.21 -14.80 -3.73
C TYR A 89 -0.13 -13.34 -3.99
N ARG A 90 -1.43 -13.01 -3.99
CA ARG A 90 -1.93 -11.62 -4.10
C ARG A 90 -2.92 -11.36 -2.98
N CYS A 91 -2.81 -10.19 -2.37
CA CYS A 91 -3.75 -9.70 -1.37
C CYS A 91 -4.56 -8.54 -1.94
N SER A 92 -5.86 -8.56 -1.73
CA SER A 92 -6.76 -7.53 -2.24
C SER A 92 -7.96 -7.31 -1.32
N PRO A 93 -8.52 -6.09 -1.25
CA PRO A 93 -9.89 -5.92 -0.79
C PRO A 93 -10.86 -6.57 -1.78
N ALA A 94 -11.84 -7.35 -1.34
CA ALA A 94 -12.72 -8.05 -2.26
C ALA A 94 -14.19 -8.12 -1.85
N ASN A 95 -14.55 -7.74 -0.62
CA ASN A 95 -15.94 -7.58 -0.22
C ASN A 95 -16.21 -6.12 0.13
N PHE A 96 -17.15 -5.50 -0.58
CA PHE A 96 -17.40 -4.06 -0.54
C PHE A 96 -18.82 -3.70 -0.13
N ASP A 97 -19.64 -4.65 0.27
CA ASP A 97 -21.02 -4.42 0.69
C ASP A 97 -21.48 -5.48 1.71
N ARG A 98 -22.42 -5.09 2.58
CA ARG A 98 -23.08 -5.96 3.54
C ARG A 98 -24.49 -5.46 3.83
N GLY A 99 -25.45 -6.38 3.92
CA GLY A 99 -26.84 -6.05 4.22
C GLY A 99 -27.42 -4.99 3.28
N GLY A 100 -27.04 -5.03 2.00
CA GLY A 100 -27.43 -4.03 1.01
C GLY A 100 -26.78 -2.64 1.17
N THR A 101 -25.78 -2.52 2.05
CA THR A 101 -25.01 -1.27 2.25
C THR A 101 -23.64 -1.38 1.64
N ARG A 102 -23.33 -0.52 0.66
CA ARG A 102 -22.00 -0.39 0.04
C ARG A 102 -21.01 0.24 1.02
N TYR A 103 -19.77 -0.27 1.07
CA TYR A 103 -18.69 0.34 1.83
C TYR A 103 -18.34 1.72 1.25
N LYS A 104 -17.90 2.63 2.10
CA LYS A 104 -17.62 4.01 1.70
C LYS A 104 -16.33 4.16 0.92
N HIS A 105 -15.42 3.21 1.04
CA HIS A 105 -14.12 3.24 0.37
C HIS A 105 -13.65 1.82 0.08
N VAL A 106 -12.97 1.62 -1.06
CA VAL A 106 -12.46 0.31 -1.49
C VAL A 106 -11.45 -0.27 -0.49
N LEU A 107 -10.60 0.55 0.11
CA LEU A 107 -9.62 0.09 1.10
C LEU A 107 -10.23 -0.34 2.44
N ASP A 108 -11.53 -0.14 2.63
CA ASP A 108 -12.29 -0.73 3.75
C ASP A 108 -12.78 -2.15 3.45
N GLY A 109 -12.59 -2.64 2.21
CA GLY A 109 -13.01 -3.98 1.78
C GLY A 109 -12.30 -5.09 2.54
N ASP A 110 -13.03 -6.19 2.79
CA ASP A 110 -12.47 -7.37 3.47
C ASP A 110 -11.39 -8.03 2.62
N GLY A 111 -10.30 -8.43 3.25
CA GLY A 111 -9.14 -9.01 2.61
C GLY A 111 -9.42 -10.38 1.97
N PHE A 112 -8.94 -10.54 0.76
CA PHE A 112 -9.01 -11.76 -0.02
C PHE A 112 -7.60 -12.16 -0.46
N MET A 113 -7.27 -13.42 -0.26
CA MET A 113 -6.00 -14.00 -0.67
C MET A 113 -6.21 -14.82 -1.93
N LEU A 114 -5.47 -14.48 -2.99
CA LEU A 114 -5.38 -15.26 -4.21
C LEU A 114 -4.05 -16.02 -4.22
N ARG A 115 -4.09 -17.30 -4.60
CA ARG A 115 -2.94 -18.17 -4.78
C ARG A 115 -2.93 -18.70 -6.21
N VAL A 116 -1.83 -18.52 -6.94
CA VAL A 116 -1.63 -19.05 -8.27
C VAL A 116 -0.36 -19.90 -8.28
N ALA A 117 -0.51 -21.21 -8.30
CA ALA A 117 0.60 -22.15 -8.31
C ALA A 117 0.93 -22.58 -9.75
N PHE A 118 2.13 -22.27 -10.23
CA PHE A 118 2.57 -22.63 -11.56
C PHE A 118 2.95 -24.10 -11.66
N GLY A 119 2.43 -24.79 -12.69
CA GLY A 119 2.75 -26.19 -12.96
C GLY A 119 4.20 -26.41 -13.36
N GLN A 120 4.73 -27.60 -13.08
CA GLN A 120 6.12 -27.98 -13.41
C GLN A 120 6.40 -28.01 -14.93
N ASP A 121 5.38 -28.24 -15.73
CA ASP A 121 5.47 -28.26 -17.19
C ASP A 121 5.42 -26.85 -17.82
N GLY A 122 5.07 -25.84 -17.02
CA GLY A 122 4.94 -24.44 -17.45
C GLY A 122 3.72 -24.15 -18.34
N THR A 123 2.80 -25.14 -18.51
CA THR A 123 1.64 -25.00 -19.42
C THR A 123 0.32 -24.84 -18.67
N LYS A 124 0.34 -24.93 -17.34
CA LYS A 124 -0.84 -24.84 -16.48
C LYS A 124 -0.52 -24.08 -15.20
N ALA A 125 -1.55 -23.51 -14.60
CA ALA A 125 -1.52 -22.98 -13.24
C ALA A 125 -2.74 -23.47 -12.46
N THR A 126 -2.60 -23.61 -11.13
CA THR A 126 -3.73 -23.92 -10.25
C THR A 126 -4.05 -22.68 -9.42
N VAL A 127 -5.29 -22.23 -9.51
CA VAL A 127 -5.81 -21.03 -8.87
C VAL A 127 -6.68 -21.40 -7.68
N THR A 128 -6.47 -20.75 -6.55
CA THR A 128 -7.30 -20.86 -5.34
C THR A 128 -7.43 -19.50 -4.71
N GLY A 129 -8.57 -19.15 -4.13
CA GLY A 129 -8.74 -17.89 -3.44
C GLY A 129 -9.71 -18.00 -2.26
N ARG A 130 -9.42 -17.28 -1.17
CA ARG A 130 -10.27 -17.24 0.03
C ARG A 130 -10.21 -15.88 0.70
N TYR A 131 -11.31 -15.50 1.34
CA TYR A 131 -11.30 -14.38 2.27
C TYR A 131 -10.44 -14.70 3.48
N VAL A 132 -9.74 -13.68 3.99
CA VAL A 132 -9.07 -13.77 5.29
C VAL A 132 -10.13 -13.68 6.37
N GLU A 133 -10.35 -14.78 7.07
CA GLU A 133 -11.38 -14.90 8.10
C GLU A 133 -10.95 -14.23 9.41
N THR A 134 -10.81 -12.89 9.37
CA THR A 134 -10.62 -12.11 10.59
C THR A 134 -11.85 -12.21 11.47
N ALA A 135 -11.71 -12.07 12.79
CA ALA A 135 -12.86 -12.13 13.69
C ALA A 135 -13.99 -11.12 13.32
N PRO A 136 -13.67 -9.86 12.95
CA PRO A 136 -14.68 -8.95 12.41
C PRO A 136 -15.35 -9.43 11.12
N TYR A 137 -14.59 -9.98 10.18
CA TYR A 137 -15.14 -10.51 8.93
C TYR A 137 -16.17 -11.62 9.21
N VAL A 138 -15.82 -12.58 10.07
CA VAL A 138 -16.71 -13.71 10.42
C VAL A 138 -17.99 -13.22 11.10
N GLU A 139 -17.88 -12.29 12.04
CA GLU A 139 -19.04 -11.74 12.74
C GLU A 139 -19.97 -10.95 11.80
N GLU A 140 -19.41 -10.06 10.98
CA GLU A 140 -20.15 -9.26 10.00
C GLU A 140 -20.78 -10.13 8.90
N THR A 141 -20.08 -11.19 8.44
CA THR A 141 -20.61 -12.15 7.46
C THR A 141 -21.78 -12.94 8.04
N THR A 142 -21.67 -13.38 9.30
CA THR A 142 -22.73 -14.13 9.98
C THR A 142 -24.01 -13.30 10.17
N LYS A 143 -23.86 -11.99 10.42
CA LYS A 143 -24.99 -11.08 10.67
C LYS A 143 -25.47 -10.34 9.43
N ASP A 144 -24.69 -10.39 8.36
CA ASP A 144 -24.87 -9.58 7.14
C ASP A 144 -25.07 -8.08 7.46
N GLU A 145 -24.26 -7.56 8.38
CA GLU A 145 -24.35 -6.17 8.86
C GLU A 145 -22.95 -5.59 9.08
N ILE A 146 -22.76 -4.28 8.77
CA ILE A 146 -21.56 -3.53 9.13
C ILE A 146 -21.56 -3.27 10.65
N LEU A 147 -20.65 -3.91 11.37
CA LEU A 147 -20.59 -3.85 12.84
C LEU A 147 -19.39 -3.05 13.37
N TYR A 148 -18.35 -2.89 12.56
CA TYR A 148 -17.09 -2.28 12.96
C TYR A 148 -16.81 -1.00 12.19
N ARG A 149 -16.04 -0.10 12.80
CA ARG A 149 -15.51 1.07 12.14
C ARG A 149 -14.27 0.70 11.35
N ASN A 150 -14.15 1.24 10.14
CA ASN A 150 -13.00 1.05 9.27
C ASN A 150 -12.18 2.33 9.17
N THR A 151 -10.99 2.20 8.60
CA THR A 151 -10.01 3.30 8.49
C THR A 151 -10.52 4.42 7.58
N PHE A 152 -11.15 4.09 6.45
CA PHE A 152 -11.50 5.05 5.39
C PHE A 152 -12.96 5.53 5.45
N GLY A 153 -13.68 5.20 6.51
CA GLY A 153 -14.96 5.84 6.83
C GLY A 153 -16.18 4.96 6.79
N THR A 154 -16.08 3.70 6.37
CA THR A 154 -17.16 2.71 6.56
C THR A 154 -17.34 2.46 8.05
N GLN A 155 -18.57 2.55 8.53
CA GLN A 155 -18.88 2.37 9.94
C GLN A 155 -20.34 1.97 10.14
N PRO A 156 -20.71 1.38 11.31
CA PRO A 156 -22.07 1.01 11.63
C PRO A 156 -23.05 2.16 11.47
N THR A 157 -24.27 1.86 11.01
CA THR A 157 -25.36 2.82 10.95
C THR A 157 -25.76 3.30 12.35
N GLY A 158 -26.29 4.52 12.47
CA GLY A 158 -26.66 5.12 13.76
C GLY A 158 -25.82 6.32 14.17
N GLY A 159 -24.77 6.67 13.39
CA GLY A 159 -23.97 7.86 13.56
C GLY A 159 -23.31 7.97 14.94
N PRO A 160 -23.17 9.20 15.51
CA PRO A 160 -22.50 9.41 16.79
C PRO A 160 -23.13 8.64 17.96
N LEU A 161 -24.45 8.42 17.96
CA LEU A 161 -25.12 7.69 19.03
C LEU A 161 -24.62 6.24 19.17
N ARG A 162 -24.19 5.61 18.08
CA ARG A 162 -23.65 4.25 18.08
C ARG A 162 -22.12 4.23 18.08
N ASN A 163 -21.48 5.15 17.37
CA ASN A 163 -20.05 5.09 17.05
C ASN A 163 -19.17 5.95 17.96
N ALA A 164 -19.76 6.88 18.75
CA ALA A 164 -18.99 7.71 19.67
C ALA A 164 -18.22 6.86 20.69
N PHE A 165 -16.97 7.25 20.94
CA PHE A 165 -16.02 6.59 21.85
C PHE A 165 -15.65 5.15 21.45
N THR A 166 -16.11 4.67 20.27
CA THR A 166 -15.65 3.42 19.68
C THR A 166 -14.43 3.75 18.81
N VAL A 167 -13.25 3.56 19.35
CA VAL A 167 -11.98 3.88 18.67
C VAL A 167 -11.28 2.64 18.08
N THR A 168 -11.84 1.44 18.32
CA THR A 168 -11.38 0.19 17.73
C THR A 168 -11.73 0.14 16.24
N LEU A 169 -10.76 -0.19 15.41
CA LEU A 169 -10.93 -0.35 13.98
C LEU A 169 -10.97 -1.83 13.59
N LYS A 170 -11.63 -2.11 12.48
CA LYS A 170 -11.64 -3.42 11.86
C LYS A 170 -10.28 -3.72 11.25
N ASN A 171 -9.66 -4.84 11.61
CA ASN A 171 -8.54 -5.39 10.83
C ASN A 171 -9.13 -6.06 9.59
N VAL A 172 -8.82 -5.51 8.44
CA VAL A 172 -9.34 -6.00 7.15
C VAL A 172 -8.41 -6.98 6.46
N ALA A 173 -7.13 -7.07 6.88
CA ALA A 173 -6.09 -7.98 6.36
C ALA A 173 -6.05 -8.00 4.82
N ASN A 174 -6.08 -6.82 4.18
CA ASN A 174 -6.30 -6.67 2.75
C ASN A 174 -5.14 -6.00 2.00
N THR A 175 -4.06 -5.59 2.71
CA THR A 175 -3.05 -4.71 2.13
C THR A 175 -1.96 -5.50 1.40
N ASN A 176 -1.32 -6.46 2.06
CA ASN A 176 -0.19 -7.19 1.47
C ASN A 176 -0.15 -8.64 1.99
N VAL A 177 0.75 -9.43 1.42
CA VAL A 177 1.01 -10.81 1.83
C VAL A 177 2.50 -11.09 1.85
N VAL A 178 2.97 -11.78 2.88
CA VAL A 178 4.34 -12.24 2.98
C VAL A 178 4.38 -13.74 3.27
N SER A 179 5.23 -14.46 2.53
CA SER A 179 5.55 -15.86 2.78
C SER A 179 6.98 -15.96 3.28
N TRP A 180 7.19 -16.23 4.56
CA TRP A 180 8.50 -16.26 5.19
C TRP A 180 8.58 -17.35 6.25
N GLY A 181 9.71 -18.05 6.34
CA GLY A 181 9.97 -19.02 7.41
C GLY A 181 8.86 -20.06 7.60
N GLY A 182 8.25 -20.50 6.50
CA GLY A 182 7.16 -21.49 6.52
C GLY A 182 5.78 -20.94 6.93
N ARG A 183 5.63 -19.63 7.12
CA ARG A 183 4.35 -18.96 7.40
C ARG A 183 3.91 -18.10 6.23
N LEU A 184 2.62 -18.06 5.97
CA LEU A 184 1.96 -17.14 5.05
C LEU A 184 1.14 -16.15 5.87
N LEU A 185 1.43 -14.87 5.74
CA LEU A 185 0.81 -13.81 6.55
C LEU A 185 0.09 -12.80 5.65
N ALA A 186 -1.20 -12.59 5.89
CA ALA A 186 -1.94 -11.46 5.35
C ALA A 186 -1.75 -10.24 6.25
N LEU A 187 -1.38 -9.11 5.65
CA LEU A 187 -0.92 -7.91 6.35
C LEU A 187 -1.94 -6.78 6.28
N TRP A 188 -1.94 -5.97 7.32
CA TRP A 188 -2.63 -4.69 7.41
C TRP A 188 -1.85 -3.78 8.36
N GLU A 189 -1.45 -2.61 7.90
CA GLU A 189 -0.50 -1.71 8.58
C GLU A 189 -0.97 -1.16 9.94
N ALA A 190 -2.24 -1.31 10.29
CA ALA A 190 -2.80 -0.82 11.55
C ALA A 190 -3.18 -1.94 12.53
N GLY A 191 -2.62 -3.13 12.40
CA GLY A 191 -2.92 -4.26 13.28
C GLY A 191 -1.94 -5.42 13.19
N ALA A 192 -2.32 -6.55 13.80
CA ALA A 192 -1.57 -7.79 13.72
C ALA A 192 -1.79 -8.50 12.37
N PRO A 193 -0.77 -9.15 11.79
CA PRO A 193 -0.93 -10.02 10.64
C PRO A 193 -1.88 -11.20 10.94
N HIS A 194 -2.51 -11.74 9.89
CA HIS A 194 -3.25 -13.00 9.99
C HIS A 194 -2.49 -14.12 9.29
N GLU A 195 -2.25 -15.22 10.01
CA GLU A 195 -1.59 -16.39 9.45
C GLU A 195 -2.59 -17.25 8.68
N LEU A 196 -2.18 -17.68 7.48
CA LEU A 196 -2.94 -18.54 6.59
C LEU A 196 -2.20 -19.85 6.35
N ASP A 197 -2.95 -20.90 6.02
CA ASP A 197 -2.36 -22.07 5.41
C ASP A 197 -1.90 -21.75 3.99
N ALA A 198 -0.63 -22.01 3.67
CA ALA A 198 -0.03 -21.63 2.38
C ALA A 198 -0.60 -22.40 1.17
N VAL A 199 -1.31 -23.50 1.38
CA VAL A 199 -1.89 -24.34 0.32
C VAL A 199 -3.39 -24.13 0.21
N THR A 200 -4.11 -24.22 1.34
CA THR A 200 -5.59 -24.14 1.38
C THR A 200 -6.09 -22.70 1.55
N LEU A 201 -5.22 -21.77 1.97
CA LEU A 201 -5.54 -20.40 2.35
C LEU A 201 -6.50 -20.27 3.55
N GLU A 202 -6.75 -21.35 4.29
CA GLU A 202 -7.53 -21.30 5.52
C GLU A 202 -6.85 -20.40 6.55
N THR A 203 -7.62 -19.51 7.17
CA THR A 203 -7.10 -18.60 8.19
C THR A 203 -6.85 -19.36 9.49
N ARG A 204 -5.60 -19.32 9.97
CA ARG A 204 -5.17 -19.94 11.23
C ARG A 204 -5.41 -19.04 12.44
N GLY A 205 -5.43 -17.72 12.22
CA GLY A 205 -5.65 -16.69 13.23
C GLY A 205 -4.66 -15.54 13.18
N GLU A 206 -4.74 -14.65 14.16
CA GLU A 206 -3.81 -13.54 14.29
C GLU A 206 -2.42 -14.00 14.75
N ALA A 207 -1.35 -13.51 14.10
CA ALA A 207 0.05 -13.74 14.47
C ALA A 207 0.46 -12.77 15.60
N THR A 208 -0.09 -12.97 16.79
CA THR A 208 0.10 -12.09 17.97
C THR A 208 1.51 -12.13 18.55
N ASP A 209 2.33 -13.09 18.14
CA ASP A 209 3.75 -13.20 18.47
C ASP A 209 4.62 -12.16 17.76
N LEU A 210 4.13 -11.60 16.66
CA LEU A 210 4.85 -10.61 15.85
C LEU A 210 4.61 -9.17 16.32
N CYS A 211 3.41 -8.87 16.78
CA CYS A 211 3.09 -7.61 17.42
C CYS A 211 3.08 -7.85 18.92
N ARG A 212 4.02 -7.28 19.64
CA ARG A 212 3.96 -7.27 21.10
C ARG A 212 2.88 -6.29 21.53
N GLY A 213 1.64 -6.79 21.57
CA GLY A 213 0.57 -6.17 22.33
C GLY A 213 0.93 -6.13 23.82
N PRO A 214 0.13 -5.48 24.67
CA PRO A 214 0.36 -5.36 26.09
C PRO A 214 0.46 -6.73 26.78
N PRO A 215 1.01 -6.78 28.02
CA PRO A 215 1.49 -8.01 28.66
C PRO A 215 0.46 -9.12 28.74
N ALA A 216 0.96 -10.32 28.56
CA ALA A 216 0.34 -11.64 28.56
C ALA A 216 -1.10 -11.73 29.09
N GLY A 217 -2.04 -12.05 28.22
CA GLY A 217 -3.38 -12.49 28.59
C GLY A 217 -4.55 -11.82 27.88
N ARG A 218 -4.34 -10.79 27.06
CA ARG A 218 -5.40 -10.19 26.25
C ARG A 218 -5.14 -10.48 24.77
N LYS A 219 -6.11 -11.10 24.13
CA LYS A 219 -6.09 -11.36 22.69
C LYS A 219 -6.15 -10.02 21.96
N CYS A 220 -5.17 -9.74 21.08
CA CYS A 220 -5.29 -8.72 20.03
C CYS A 220 -6.41 -9.14 19.06
N THR A 221 -7.64 -9.10 19.47
CA THR A 221 -8.76 -9.69 18.73
C THR A 221 -9.55 -8.67 17.93
N ARG A 222 -9.16 -7.39 17.91
CA ARG A 222 -9.97 -6.37 17.24
C ARG A 222 -9.12 -5.18 16.83
N GLY A 223 -8.64 -5.12 15.59
CA GLY A 223 -8.04 -3.92 15.01
C GLY A 223 -7.15 -3.13 15.97
N VAL A 224 -6.75 -1.93 15.68
CA VAL A 224 -5.96 -1.11 16.61
C VAL A 224 -6.59 -1.13 18.00
N THR A 225 -6.04 -1.93 18.92
CA THR A 225 -6.51 -1.99 20.30
C THR A 225 -5.94 -0.78 21.03
N ILE A 226 -6.83 0.10 21.48
CA ILE A 226 -6.50 0.98 22.60
C ILE A 226 -6.52 0.06 23.83
N ASP A 227 -5.38 -0.46 24.22
CA ASP A 227 -5.26 -1.25 25.41
C ASP A 227 -4.57 -0.46 26.48
N GLY A 228 -5.34 -0.07 27.46
CA GLY A 228 -4.85 0.78 28.46
C GLY A 228 -5.06 0.29 29.86
N GLY A 229 -4.03 0.15 30.68
CA GLY A 229 -4.12 0.37 32.11
C GLY A 229 -4.61 1.79 32.36
N LEU A 230 -5.92 1.94 32.60
CA LEU A 230 -6.56 3.11 33.20
C LEU A 230 -6.09 4.51 32.76
N ILE A 231 -5.99 4.82 31.47
CA ILE A 231 -5.79 6.17 30.88
C ILE A 231 -4.50 6.32 30.06
N ASP A 232 -3.33 5.88 30.50
CA ASP A 232 -2.10 6.03 29.72
C ASP A 232 -1.98 4.97 28.62
N GLU A 233 -2.54 3.81 28.85
CA GLU A 233 -2.74 2.74 27.88
C GLU A 233 -4.03 2.94 27.08
N ALA A 234 -5.08 3.58 27.61
CA ALA A 234 -6.35 3.82 26.92
C ALA A 234 -6.26 4.80 25.75
N LEU A 235 -5.16 5.53 25.63
CA LEU A 235 -4.84 6.43 24.51
C LEU A 235 -3.60 5.99 23.74
N GLY A 236 -2.91 4.92 24.16
CA GLY A 236 -1.86 4.27 23.40
C GLY A 236 -2.49 3.31 22.38
N PHE A 237 -2.32 3.59 21.09
CA PHE A 237 -2.59 2.60 20.07
C PHE A 237 -1.60 1.43 20.28
N GLY A 238 -2.09 0.19 20.22
CA GLY A 238 -1.22 -0.99 20.29
C GLY A 238 -0.13 -0.95 19.23
N GLU A 239 0.90 -1.78 19.39
CA GLU A 239 1.94 -1.95 18.39
C GLU A 239 1.35 -2.58 17.13
N SER A 240 1.50 -1.95 15.97
CA SER A 240 1.00 -2.42 14.67
C SER A 240 2.16 -2.88 13.81
N PHE A 241 1.96 -3.95 13.05
CA PHE A 241 2.97 -4.51 12.16
C PHE A 241 2.88 -3.83 10.78
N THR A 242 4.03 -3.60 10.12
CA THR A 242 4.06 -3.02 8.76
C THR A 242 3.32 -3.90 7.76
N ALA A 243 2.73 -3.29 6.73
CA ALA A 243 2.26 -4.00 5.56
C ALA A 243 3.34 -4.15 4.47
N HIS A 244 4.51 -3.51 4.64
CA HIS A 244 5.63 -3.53 3.69
C HIS A 244 6.91 -4.08 4.33
N PRO A 245 6.96 -5.39 4.67
CA PRO A 245 8.20 -6.02 5.06
C PRO A 245 9.07 -6.30 3.82
N HIS A 246 10.39 -6.18 3.96
CA HIS A 246 11.36 -6.41 2.90
C HIS A 246 12.14 -7.70 3.13
N VAL A 247 12.49 -8.40 2.06
CA VAL A 247 13.43 -9.53 2.11
C VAL A 247 14.82 -9.02 1.77
N ASP A 248 15.77 -9.19 2.69
CA ASP A 248 17.18 -8.81 2.53
C ASP A 248 18.05 -10.06 2.76
N GLY A 249 18.43 -10.73 1.68
CA GLY A 249 19.16 -11.98 1.72
C GLY A 249 18.38 -13.09 2.44
N ASP A 250 18.87 -13.51 3.60
CA ASP A 250 18.28 -14.54 4.46
C ASP A 250 17.43 -13.98 5.61
N ARG A 251 17.07 -12.69 5.55
CA ARG A 251 16.33 -11.99 6.59
C ARG A 251 15.07 -11.35 6.06
N LEU A 252 14.02 -11.37 6.87
CA LEU A 252 12.85 -10.51 6.69
C LEU A 252 13.05 -9.27 7.55
N VAL A 253 13.09 -8.10 6.93
CA VAL A 253 13.15 -6.81 7.61
C VAL A 253 11.75 -6.24 7.71
N ALA A 254 11.30 -6.01 8.92
CA ALA A 254 9.97 -5.47 9.19
C ALA A 254 10.04 -4.44 10.32
N PHE A 255 9.08 -3.54 10.36
CA PHE A 255 8.93 -2.64 11.49
C PHE A 255 7.55 -2.75 12.11
N THR A 256 7.50 -2.44 13.40
CA THR A 256 6.26 -2.14 14.10
C THR A 256 6.25 -0.66 14.47
N TRP A 257 5.05 -0.11 14.64
CA TRP A 257 4.90 1.28 15.07
C TRP A 257 3.87 1.39 16.19
N ALA A 258 4.07 2.39 17.03
CA ALA A 258 3.14 2.72 18.11
C ALA A 258 3.12 4.24 18.32
N GLN A 259 1.93 4.81 18.39
CA GLN A 259 1.75 6.21 18.82
C GLN A 259 1.97 6.32 20.31
N GLN A 260 2.70 7.34 20.73
CA GLN A 260 2.90 7.74 22.12
C GLN A 260 2.32 9.14 22.37
N PRO A 261 0.99 9.28 22.50
CA PRO A 261 0.32 10.58 22.57
C PRO A 261 0.79 11.45 23.73
N GLN A 262 1.23 10.84 24.86
CA GLN A 262 1.74 11.57 26.02
C GLN A 262 3.04 12.33 25.70
N ARG A 263 3.83 11.82 24.73
CA ARG A 263 5.10 12.42 24.27
C ARG A 263 4.96 13.20 22.98
N GLY A 264 3.80 13.07 22.29
CA GLY A 264 3.62 13.65 20.96
C GLY A 264 4.52 13.02 19.91
N GLU A 265 4.83 11.73 20.05
CA GLU A 265 5.78 11.04 19.17
C GLU A 265 5.22 9.70 18.67
N MET A 266 5.68 9.26 17.53
CA MET A 266 5.56 7.89 17.05
C MET A 266 6.86 7.15 17.26
N ASN A 267 6.77 5.92 17.73
CA ASN A 267 7.93 5.05 17.90
C ASN A 267 7.89 3.93 16.86
N LEU A 268 8.94 3.84 16.06
CA LEU A 268 9.19 2.73 15.14
C LEU A 268 10.14 1.74 15.80
N LYS A 269 9.95 0.46 15.49
CA LYS A 269 10.85 -0.60 15.94
C LYS A 269 11.10 -1.57 14.79
N PHE A 270 12.31 -1.52 14.26
CA PHE A 270 12.78 -2.40 13.20
C PHE A 270 13.27 -3.73 13.76
N ARG A 271 12.93 -4.81 13.08
CA ARG A 271 13.39 -6.17 13.34
C ARG A 271 13.93 -6.76 12.06
N GLU A 272 15.06 -7.45 12.14
CA GLU A 272 15.61 -8.30 11.10
C GLU A 272 15.42 -9.74 11.56
N ILE A 273 14.59 -10.50 10.86
CA ILE A 273 14.01 -11.76 11.33
C ILE A 273 14.54 -12.91 10.48
N ASN A 274 15.11 -13.93 11.14
CA ASN A 274 15.54 -15.17 10.50
C ASN A 274 14.34 -16.00 9.99
N GLY A 275 14.65 -17.04 9.18
CA GLY A 275 13.64 -17.99 8.72
C GLY A 275 12.93 -18.81 9.81
N ASP A 276 13.44 -18.83 11.04
CA ASP A 276 12.81 -19.43 12.21
C ASP A 276 12.05 -18.42 13.09
N TRP A 277 11.86 -17.19 12.60
CA TRP A 277 11.16 -16.08 13.27
C TRP A 277 11.87 -15.52 14.52
N THR A 278 13.13 -15.87 14.74
CA THR A 278 13.98 -15.21 15.75
C THR A 278 14.59 -13.92 15.20
N ASP A 279 14.88 -12.96 16.08
CA ASP A 279 15.63 -11.76 15.67
C ASP A 279 17.08 -12.13 15.32
N ALA A 280 17.52 -11.83 14.10
CA ALA A 280 18.89 -12.06 13.62
C ALA A 280 19.89 -11.14 14.32
N VAL A 281 19.45 -9.93 14.62
CA VAL A 281 20.18 -8.88 15.32
C VAL A 281 19.26 -8.20 16.33
N PRO A 282 19.78 -7.47 17.35
CA PRO A 282 18.93 -6.73 18.26
C PRO A 282 18.03 -5.74 17.54
N PRO A 283 16.72 -5.67 17.87
CA PRO A 283 15.81 -4.70 17.28
C PRO A 283 16.27 -3.26 17.49
N VAL A 284 16.03 -2.40 16.48
CA VAL A 284 16.35 -0.98 16.51
C VAL A 284 15.08 -0.16 16.70
N SER A 285 15.06 0.70 17.72
CA SER A 285 13.94 1.62 17.97
C SER A 285 14.30 3.05 17.58
N HIS A 286 13.34 3.75 16.98
CA HIS A 286 13.49 5.14 16.56
C HIS A 286 12.24 5.95 16.88
N ALA A 287 12.41 7.05 17.61
CA ALA A 287 11.33 7.96 17.94
C ALA A 287 11.23 9.06 16.88
N MET A 288 10.02 9.33 16.41
CA MET A 288 9.70 10.38 15.45
C MET A 288 8.83 11.43 16.15
N PRO A 289 9.43 12.55 16.62
CA PRO A 289 8.69 13.62 17.26
C PRO A 289 7.72 14.30 16.30
N ASP A 290 6.54 14.66 16.79
CA ASP A 290 5.48 15.35 16.04
C ASP A 290 4.99 14.59 14.79
N CYS A 291 5.22 13.28 14.75
CA CYS A 291 4.75 12.40 13.68
C CYS A 291 3.33 11.92 13.96
N ALA A 292 2.38 12.35 13.14
CA ALA A 292 0.97 11.99 13.28
C ALA A 292 0.55 10.82 12.40
N LEU A 293 1.28 10.57 11.30
CA LEU A 293 1.01 9.52 10.33
C LEU A 293 2.15 8.51 10.32
N ALA A 294 1.85 7.24 10.58
CA ALA A 294 2.84 6.18 10.45
C ALA A 294 3.40 6.14 9.03
N PRO A 295 4.71 5.93 8.85
CA PRO A 295 5.25 5.61 7.54
C PRO A 295 4.55 4.38 6.98
N HIS A 296 4.13 4.46 5.72
CA HIS A 296 3.46 3.35 5.05
C HIS A 296 4.47 2.28 4.66
N ASP A 297 5.62 2.73 4.18
CA ASP A 297 6.67 1.91 3.58
C ASP A 297 8.06 2.36 4.05
N CYS A 298 9.11 1.57 3.76
CA CYS A 298 10.50 1.91 4.06
C CYS A 298 11.43 1.38 2.97
N GLY A 299 12.64 1.94 2.86
CA GLY A 299 13.72 1.42 2.05
C GLY A 299 14.84 0.83 2.93
N LEU A 300 15.72 0.04 2.31
CA LEU A 300 16.85 -0.57 2.99
C LEU A 300 18.15 -0.25 2.26
N THR A 301 19.20 0.01 3.05
CA THR A 301 20.57 0.03 2.54
C THR A 301 21.44 -0.95 3.34
N GLU A 302 22.71 -1.06 3.02
CA GLU A 302 23.64 -1.86 3.82
C GLU A 302 23.68 -1.37 5.28
N HIS A 303 23.63 -0.06 5.51
CA HIS A 303 23.83 0.54 6.83
C HIS A 303 22.56 1.13 7.47
N TYR A 304 21.49 1.39 6.69
CA TYR A 304 20.32 2.12 7.19
C TYR A 304 19.00 1.44 6.85
N HIS A 305 18.05 1.56 7.78
CA HIS A 305 16.62 1.57 7.47
C HIS A 305 16.26 3.00 7.06
N VAL A 306 15.61 3.18 5.92
CA VAL A 306 15.28 4.49 5.36
C VAL A 306 13.78 4.71 5.45
N VAL A 307 13.37 5.80 6.09
CA VAL A 307 11.94 6.11 6.27
C VAL A 307 11.67 7.52 5.79
N VAL A 308 10.61 7.69 5.03
CA VAL A 308 10.09 9.00 4.64
C VAL A 308 8.89 9.36 5.51
N GLU A 309 9.04 10.38 6.35
CA GLU A 309 7.99 10.93 7.20
C GLU A 309 7.19 11.97 6.43
N ASN A 310 5.94 11.65 6.12
CA ASN A 310 4.97 12.60 5.59
C ASN A 310 4.50 13.58 6.68
N ARG A 311 4.43 14.87 6.35
CA ARG A 311 3.93 15.87 7.29
C ARG A 311 2.41 15.93 7.25
N ALA A 312 1.81 15.58 8.37
CA ALA A 312 0.36 15.49 8.50
C ALA A 312 -0.10 15.83 9.92
N SER A 313 -1.38 16.12 10.06
CA SER A 313 -2.04 16.31 11.35
C SER A 313 -3.34 15.52 11.41
N ILE A 314 -3.80 15.18 12.62
CA ILE A 314 -5.03 14.43 12.85
C ILE A 314 -5.99 15.25 13.70
N GLN A 315 -7.20 15.46 13.19
CA GLN A 315 -8.30 16.08 13.94
C GLN A 315 -9.06 15.02 14.73
N MET A 316 -8.58 14.72 15.95
CA MET A 316 -9.11 13.60 16.76
C MET A 316 -10.59 13.73 17.15
N ALA A 317 -11.12 14.93 17.34
CA ALA A 317 -12.48 15.11 17.86
C ALA A 317 -13.59 14.47 16.98
N PRO A 318 -13.65 14.67 15.65
CA PRO A 318 -14.63 14.01 14.80
C PRO A 318 -14.49 12.47 14.79
N PHE A 319 -13.26 11.95 14.93
CA PHE A 319 -13.02 10.51 15.03
C PHE A 319 -13.58 9.95 16.35
N VAL A 320 -13.22 10.54 17.50
CA VAL A 320 -13.69 10.08 18.81
C VAL A 320 -15.20 10.17 18.93
N LEU A 321 -15.81 11.21 18.35
CA LEU A 321 -17.27 11.38 18.32
C LEU A 321 -17.99 10.46 17.32
N GLY A 322 -17.27 9.58 16.61
CA GLY A 322 -17.86 8.62 15.69
C GLY A 322 -18.46 9.23 14.42
N LEU A 323 -18.02 10.45 14.07
CA LEU A 323 -18.47 11.15 12.86
C LEU A 323 -17.68 10.77 11.62
N LYS A 324 -16.37 10.51 11.78
CA LYS A 324 -15.42 10.26 10.70
C LYS A 324 -14.48 9.10 11.06
N GLY A 325 -14.01 8.36 10.05
CA GLY A 325 -12.90 7.40 10.19
C GLY A 325 -11.54 8.10 10.32
N PRO A 326 -10.47 7.39 10.73
CA PRO A 326 -9.12 7.96 10.89
C PRO A 326 -8.60 8.68 9.65
N ALA A 327 -8.65 8.05 8.49
CA ALA A 327 -8.19 8.66 7.24
C ALA A 327 -9.00 9.89 6.83
N GLN A 328 -10.26 10.00 7.27
CA GLN A 328 -11.12 11.17 7.00
C GLN A 328 -10.82 12.39 7.89
N VAL A 329 -10.04 12.21 8.96
CA VAL A 329 -9.63 13.29 9.88
C VAL A 329 -8.15 13.63 9.74
N LEU A 330 -7.46 12.96 8.79
CA LEU A 330 -6.07 13.23 8.44
C LEU A 330 -5.99 14.39 7.46
N GLU A 331 -5.11 15.34 7.73
CA GLU A 331 -4.80 16.49 6.88
C GLU A 331 -3.32 16.50 6.56
N ILE A 332 -2.99 16.62 5.27
CA ILE A 332 -1.62 16.72 4.76
C ILE A 332 -1.17 18.18 4.85
N ALA A 333 0.00 18.43 5.43
CA ALA A 333 0.63 19.75 5.47
C ALA A 333 1.32 20.01 4.12
N THR A 334 0.80 20.95 3.34
CA THR A 334 1.25 21.18 1.95
C THR A 334 2.49 22.06 1.84
N LYS A 335 2.85 22.80 2.91
CA LYS A 335 3.99 23.73 2.92
C LYS A 335 5.17 23.26 3.75
N GLU A 336 4.97 22.22 4.55
CA GLU A 336 6.03 21.65 5.37
C GLU A 336 6.81 20.60 4.56
N GLY A 337 8.13 20.65 4.65
CA GLY A 337 9.01 19.63 4.07
C GLY A 337 8.77 18.28 4.74
N ALA A 338 8.79 17.20 3.96
CA ALA A 338 8.86 15.85 4.50
C ALA A 338 10.24 15.62 5.13
N ARG A 339 10.41 14.53 5.89
CA ARG A 339 11.69 14.18 6.50
C ARG A 339 12.15 12.81 6.06
N CYS A 340 13.39 12.71 5.61
CA CYS A 340 14.06 11.44 5.36
C CYS A 340 14.85 11.05 6.60
N HIS A 341 14.50 9.93 7.21
CA HIS A 341 15.18 9.37 8.37
C HIS A 341 16.07 8.22 7.91
N LEU A 342 17.38 8.35 8.13
CA LEU A 342 18.37 7.29 7.97
C LEU A 342 18.65 6.70 9.35
N ILE A 343 18.09 5.54 9.63
CA ILE A 343 18.13 4.89 10.94
C ILE A 343 19.15 3.77 10.88
N PRO A 344 20.28 3.83 11.62
CA PRO A 344 21.32 2.82 11.56
C PRO A 344 20.79 1.41 11.83
N ARG A 345 21.13 0.47 10.95
CA ARG A 345 20.87 -0.97 11.15
C ARG A 345 21.76 -1.52 12.27
N ALA A 346 21.26 -2.49 13.01
CA ALA A 346 22.05 -3.15 14.04
C ALA A 346 23.25 -3.87 13.40
N GLY A 347 24.46 -3.59 13.90
CA GLY A 347 25.69 -4.16 13.36
C GLY A 347 26.37 -3.33 12.26
N SER A 348 25.76 -2.25 11.77
CA SER A 348 26.36 -1.35 10.77
C SER A 348 27.59 -0.56 11.28
N GLY A 349 27.84 -0.56 12.58
CA GLY A 349 28.88 0.27 13.20
C GLY A 349 28.45 1.72 13.44
N LEU A 350 27.29 2.12 12.95
CA LEU A 350 26.70 3.45 13.13
C LEU A 350 25.80 3.45 14.38
N THR A 351 25.66 4.61 15.04
CA THR A 351 24.90 4.70 16.29
C THR A 351 23.87 5.83 16.33
N ALA A 352 24.03 6.83 15.47
CA ALA A 352 23.15 7.99 15.47
C ALA A 352 22.31 8.04 14.18
N PRO A 353 20.99 8.20 14.26
CA PRO A 353 20.18 8.44 13.08
C PRO A 353 20.50 9.81 12.46
N VAL A 354 20.36 9.91 11.15
CA VAL A 354 20.43 11.16 10.40
C VAL A 354 19.03 11.49 9.92
N VAL A 355 18.57 12.73 10.15
CA VAL A 355 17.26 13.20 9.71
C VAL A 355 17.47 14.41 8.82
N VAL A 356 16.98 14.33 7.59
CA VAL A 356 17.14 15.38 6.59
C VAL A 356 15.78 15.87 6.13
N GLU A 357 15.56 17.16 6.16
CA GLU A 357 14.37 17.78 5.61
C GLU A 357 14.45 17.82 4.08
N ILE A 358 13.38 17.39 3.43
CA ILE A 358 13.24 17.35 1.97
C ILE A 358 12.04 18.19 1.53
N PRO A 359 11.99 18.70 0.30
CA PRO A 359 10.89 19.55 -0.16
C PRO A 359 9.51 18.93 0.07
N PRO A 360 8.45 19.74 0.15
CA PRO A 360 7.10 19.23 0.36
C PRO A 360 6.68 18.24 -0.72
N PHE A 361 6.47 16.99 -0.32
CA PHE A 361 5.86 15.94 -1.13
C PHE A 361 5.17 14.93 -0.20
N PHE A 362 4.29 14.10 -0.73
CA PHE A 362 3.63 13.05 0.02
C PHE A 362 4.02 11.71 -0.57
N CYS A 363 4.94 11.04 0.14
CA CYS A 363 5.42 9.70 -0.23
C CYS A 363 4.31 8.67 -0.03
N ILE A 364 4.06 7.86 -1.05
CA ILE A 364 3.12 6.74 -1.01
C ILE A 364 3.93 5.46 -0.84
N HIS A 365 4.74 5.08 -1.83
CA HIS A 365 5.59 3.89 -1.78
C HIS A 365 7.07 4.22 -1.92
N VAL A 366 7.89 3.40 -1.30
CA VAL A 366 9.36 3.41 -1.44
C VAL A 366 9.75 2.22 -2.32
N GLY A 367 10.33 2.52 -3.49
CA GLY A 367 10.76 1.46 -4.41
C GLY A 367 11.98 0.71 -3.91
N ASP A 368 12.96 1.43 -3.39
CA ASP A 368 14.12 0.94 -2.65
C ASP A 368 15.06 2.11 -2.27
N ALA A 369 16.12 1.78 -1.52
CA ALA A 369 17.21 2.68 -1.20
C ALA A 369 18.56 1.96 -1.33
N TRP A 370 19.63 2.71 -1.68
CA TRP A 370 20.99 2.17 -1.75
C TRP A 370 22.02 3.25 -1.42
N GLU A 371 23.24 2.82 -1.14
CA GLU A 371 24.38 3.69 -0.91
C GLU A 371 25.29 3.71 -2.14
N ASP A 372 25.71 4.90 -2.59
CA ASP A 372 26.68 5.03 -3.67
C ASP A 372 28.14 4.91 -3.17
N GLY A 373 29.09 4.95 -4.10
CA GLY A 373 30.52 4.84 -3.79
C GLY A 373 31.09 5.99 -2.95
N ASP A 374 30.37 7.11 -2.82
CA ASP A 374 30.70 8.25 -1.96
C ASP A 374 30.00 8.15 -0.59
N GLY A 375 29.21 7.10 -0.35
CA GLY A 375 28.44 6.87 0.87
C GLY A 375 27.16 7.70 0.98
N ARG A 376 26.67 8.26 -0.15
CA ARG A 376 25.37 8.93 -0.19
C ARG A 376 24.27 7.92 -0.31
N VAL A 377 23.14 8.21 0.33
CA VAL A 377 21.94 7.39 0.27
C VAL A 377 20.99 7.92 -0.79
N HIS A 378 20.66 7.06 -1.73
CA HIS A 378 19.66 7.28 -2.76
C HIS A 378 18.37 6.59 -2.35
N VAL A 379 17.23 7.25 -2.58
CA VAL A 379 15.89 6.71 -2.28
C VAL A 379 14.99 6.98 -3.49
N VAL A 380 14.40 5.93 -4.04
CA VAL A 380 13.39 6.04 -5.10
C VAL A 380 12.01 5.89 -4.49
N THR A 381 11.13 6.84 -4.75
CA THR A 381 9.77 6.85 -4.20
C THR A 381 8.73 7.17 -5.28
N SER A 382 7.51 6.69 -5.07
CA SER A 382 6.30 7.18 -5.72
C SER A 382 5.59 8.14 -4.78
N ALA A 383 5.25 9.34 -5.26
CA ALA A 383 4.74 10.40 -4.39
C ALA A 383 3.92 11.46 -5.14
N TRP A 384 3.12 12.21 -4.39
CA TRP A 384 2.49 13.44 -4.87
C TRP A 384 3.42 14.64 -4.64
N ASP A 385 3.59 15.47 -5.66
CA ASP A 385 4.33 16.74 -5.52
C ASP A 385 3.41 17.80 -4.90
N LEU A 386 3.57 18.07 -3.61
CA LEU A 386 2.75 19.07 -2.89
C LEU A 386 3.02 20.50 -3.33
N ARG A 387 4.04 20.73 -4.16
CA ARG A 387 4.38 22.03 -4.74
C ARG A 387 3.60 22.31 -6.04
N ASP A 388 2.90 21.31 -6.60
CA ASP A 388 2.09 21.49 -7.80
C ASP A 388 0.83 22.31 -7.48
N PRO A 389 0.74 23.57 -7.95
CA PRO A 389 -0.39 24.44 -7.66
C PRO A 389 -1.69 24.00 -8.33
N THR A 390 -1.63 23.04 -9.27
CA THR A 390 -2.80 22.49 -9.95
C THR A 390 -3.64 21.64 -8.99
N HIS A 391 -2.96 20.90 -8.12
CA HIS A 391 -3.59 19.98 -7.17
C HIS A 391 -3.57 20.51 -5.73
N PHE A 392 -2.55 21.32 -5.40
CA PHE A 392 -2.33 21.85 -4.05
C PHE A 392 -2.31 23.38 -4.08
N PRO A 393 -3.49 24.04 -3.87
CA PRO A 393 -3.57 25.49 -3.89
C PRO A 393 -2.56 26.15 -2.94
N PRO A 394 -1.79 27.16 -3.41
CA PRO A 394 -0.71 27.74 -2.63
C PRO A 394 -1.17 28.59 -1.42
N ASP A 395 -2.46 28.90 -1.34
CA ASP A 395 -3.09 29.62 -0.23
C ASP A 395 -3.54 28.69 0.91
N LEU A 396 -3.51 27.36 0.71
CA LEU A 396 -3.85 26.38 1.75
C LEU A 396 -2.58 25.86 2.43
N ASP A 397 -2.60 25.79 3.74
CA ASP A 397 -1.52 25.18 4.56
C ASP A 397 -1.72 23.69 4.74
N THR A 398 -2.96 23.22 4.67
CA THR A 398 -3.31 21.81 4.76
C THR A 398 -4.41 21.44 3.77
N VAL A 399 -4.45 20.17 3.35
CA VAL A 399 -5.54 19.57 2.57
C VAL A 399 -5.96 18.25 3.19
N PRO A 400 -7.27 17.90 3.14
CA PRO A 400 -7.73 16.61 3.62
C PRO A 400 -7.09 15.46 2.82
N PHE A 401 -6.53 14.47 3.51
CA PHE A 401 -5.95 13.28 2.88
C PHE A 401 -6.95 12.57 1.95
N LEU A 402 -8.16 12.27 2.45
CA LEU A 402 -9.22 11.65 1.64
C LEU A 402 -10.00 12.63 0.77
N GLY A 403 -9.61 13.89 0.68
CA GLY A 403 -10.30 14.85 -0.18
C GLY A 403 -10.34 14.41 -1.65
N ALA A 404 -9.26 13.80 -2.11
CA ALA A 404 -9.11 13.26 -3.45
C ALA A 404 -9.54 11.78 -3.56
N TRP A 405 -9.41 11.01 -2.49
CA TRP A 405 -9.67 9.55 -2.46
C TRP A 405 -11.03 9.18 -1.88
N SER A 406 -11.96 10.11 -1.76
CA SER A 406 -13.27 9.81 -1.21
C SER A 406 -14.16 9.09 -2.23
N GLY A 407 -14.80 8.01 -1.81
CA GLY A 407 -15.78 7.28 -2.63
C GLY A 407 -15.55 5.77 -2.66
N PRO A 408 -16.52 5.03 -3.22
CA PRO A 408 -16.45 3.56 -3.33
C PRO A 408 -15.35 3.07 -4.25
N ALA A 409 -14.95 3.87 -5.24
CA ALA A 409 -13.77 3.66 -6.08
C ALA A 409 -12.97 4.96 -6.15
N PRO A 410 -11.64 4.91 -6.29
CA PRO A 410 -10.82 6.11 -6.45
C PRO A 410 -11.27 6.98 -7.63
N ASP A 411 -11.52 8.26 -7.36
CA ASP A 411 -11.85 9.26 -8.39
C ASP A 411 -10.57 9.94 -8.89
N PHE A 412 -9.97 9.39 -9.92
CA PHE A 412 -8.72 9.89 -10.48
C PHE A 412 -8.79 11.33 -11.02
N LYS A 413 -9.98 11.89 -11.23
CA LYS A 413 -10.12 13.32 -11.58
C LYS A 413 -9.72 14.24 -10.43
N ARG A 414 -9.64 13.73 -9.22
CA ARG A 414 -9.33 14.49 -8.00
C ARG A 414 -8.02 14.06 -7.34
N ILE A 415 -7.54 12.88 -7.67
CA ILE A 415 -6.30 12.35 -7.11
C ILE A 415 -5.12 13.04 -7.82
N PRO A 416 -4.14 13.58 -7.09
CA PRO A 416 -2.92 14.07 -7.72
C PRO A 416 -2.17 12.93 -8.43
N PRO A 417 -1.44 13.22 -9.52
CA PRO A 417 -0.64 12.21 -10.19
C PRO A 417 0.49 11.69 -9.28
N SER A 418 0.64 10.37 -9.22
CA SER A 418 1.79 9.75 -8.58
C SER A 418 3.00 9.87 -9.51
N LEU A 419 4.07 10.47 -9.02
CA LEU A 419 5.30 10.73 -9.77
C LEU A 419 6.46 9.99 -9.09
N LEU A 420 7.41 9.54 -9.90
CA LEU A 420 8.65 8.98 -9.38
C LEU A 420 9.57 10.11 -8.91
N PHE A 421 10.14 9.99 -7.71
CA PHE A 421 11.17 10.87 -7.19
C PHE A 421 12.43 10.09 -6.85
N GLU A 422 13.58 10.68 -7.15
CA GLU A 422 14.87 10.28 -6.61
C GLU A 422 15.33 11.32 -5.60
N THR A 423 15.58 10.87 -4.38
CA THR A 423 16.10 11.70 -3.27
C THR A 423 17.50 11.21 -2.92
N VAL A 424 18.47 12.11 -2.90
CA VAL A 424 19.85 11.80 -2.52
C VAL A 424 20.23 12.58 -1.29
N VAL A 425 20.66 11.87 -0.26
CA VAL A 425 21.06 12.42 1.05
C VAL A 425 22.52 12.08 1.31
N ASP A 426 23.28 13.06 1.81
CA ASP A 426 24.63 12.82 2.34
C ASP A 426 24.54 12.62 3.87
N PRO A 427 24.67 11.38 4.38
CA PRO A 427 24.58 11.12 5.80
C PRO A 427 25.77 11.67 6.60
N ALA A 428 26.94 11.87 5.98
CA ALA A 428 28.12 12.40 6.66
C ALA A 428 27.95 13.88 7.04
N THR A 429 27.25 14.64 6.20
CA THR A 429 26.96 16.07 6.46
C THR A 429 25.54 16.30 6.98
N GLY A 430 24.67 15.31 6.87
CA GLY A 430 23.25 15.44 7.23
C GLY A 430 22.50 16.40 6.29
N THR A 431 22.85 16.43 5.00
CA THR A 431 22.28 17.38 4.04
C THR A 431 21.60 16.69 2.86
N LEU A 432 20.57 17.35 2.32
CA LEU A 432 19.96 16.99 1.05
C LEU A 432 20.90 17.36 -0.10
N VAL A 433 21.24 16.38 -0.95
CA VAL A 433 22.03 16.60 -2.17
C VAL A 433 21.11 16.93 -3.35
N SER A 434 20.06 16.13 -3.54
CA SER A 434 19.03 16.36 -4.57
C SER A 434 17.69 15.72 -4.19
N HIS A 435 16.61 16.27 -4.72
CA HIS A 435 15.27 15.70 -4.67
C HIS A 435 14.51 16.12 -5.92
N GLU A 436 14.37 15.22 -6.86
CA GLU A 436 13.80 15.54 -8.16
C GLU A 436 13.02 14.38 -8.79
N ASN A 437 12.06 14.73 -9.63
CA ASN A 437 11.45 13.82 -10.59
C ASN A 437 12.40 13.72 -11.80
N PRO A 438 13.04 12.56 -12.06
CA PRO A 438 14.07 12.44 -13.09
C PRO A 438 13.52 12.77 -14.49
N ARG A 439 14.34 13.48 -15.30
CA ARG A 439 13.91 13.94 -16.63
C ARG A 439 13.34 12.85 -17.54
N PRO A 440 13.94 11.64 -17.61
CA PRO A 440 13.45 10.59 -18.51
C PRO A 440 12.02 10.11 -18.19
N VAL A 441 11.61 10.15 -16.91
CA VAL A 441 10.28 9.73 -16.45
C VAL A 441 9.34 10.90 -16.15
N ARG A 442 9.80 12.13 -16.42
CA ARG A 442 8.99 13.32 -16.18
C ARG A 442 7.73 13.33 -17.05
N GLY A 443 6.57 13.45 -16.40
CA GLY A 443 5.28 13.36 -17.07
C GLY A 443 4.70 11.95 -17.11
N LEU A 444 5.45 10.91 -16.66
CA LEU A 444 4.87 9.59 -16.44
C LEU A 444 4.20 9.54 -15.08
N CYS A 445 2.98 9.04 -15.04
CA CYS A 445 2.28 8.69 -13.81
C CYS A 445 2.67 7.27 -13.42
N LEU A 446 3.55 7.14 -12.43
CA LEU A 446 4.15 5.88 -12.00
C LEU A 446 3.81 5.59 -10.54
N GLU A 447 3.39 4.34 -10.27
CA GLU A 447 3.07 3.87 -8.93
C GLU A 447 3.65 2.47 -8.70
N HIS A 448 3.80 2.08 -7.43
CA HIS A 448 4.39 0.80 -7.01
C HIS A 448 5.77 0.58 -7.65
N PRO A 449 6.75 1.45 -7.38
CA PRO A 449 8.09 1.29 -7.92
C PRO A 449 8.82 0.13 -7.22
N HIS A 450 9.49 -0.70 -8.00
CA HIS A 450 10.43 -1.71 -7.53
C HIS A 450 11.79 -1.45 -8.14
N VAL A 451 12.84 -1.48 -7.34
CA VAL A 451 14.22 -1.27 -7.80
C VAL A 451 15.02 -2.54 -7.54
N ASP A 452 15.80 -2.98 -8.50
CA ASP A 452 16.74 -4.08 -8.29
C ASP A 452 18.19 -3.57 -8.16
N GLY A 453 19.08 -4.45 -7.74
CA GLY A 453 20.51 -4.13 -7.61
C GLY A 453 21.20 -3.76 -8.94
N SER A 454 20.57 -3.96 -10.11
CA SER A 454 21.06 -3.53 -11.41
C SER A 454 20.84 -2.03 -11.65
N GLY A 455 19.93 -1.40 -10.91
CA GLY A 455 19.50 -0.01 -11.05
C GLY A 455 18.34 0.18 -12.02
N LYS A 456 17.58 -0.86 -12.29
CA LYS A 456 16.31 -0.77 -13.01
C LYS A 456 15.17 -0.55 -12.03
N VAL A 457 14.25 0.34 -12.42
CA VAL A 457 13.01 0.64 -11.71
C VAL A 457 11.84 0.16 -12.56
N TRP A 458 11.06 -0.80 -12.07
CA TRP A 458 9.80 -1.19 -12.68
C TRP A 458 8.65 -0.60 -11.89
N ALA A 459 7.63 -0.11 -12.59
CA ALA A 459 6.46 0.48 -11.96
C ALA A 459 5.20 0.25 -12.81
N SER A 460 4.04 0.28 -12.19
CA SER A 460 2.78 0.42 -12.89
C SER A 460 2.69 1.81 -13.49
N LEU A 461 2.24 1.90 -14.74
CA LEU A 461 2.14 3.13 -15.51
C LEU A 461 0.68 3.45 -15.82
N ALA A 462 0.22 4.59 -15.35
CA ALA A 462 -1.13 5.05 -15.65
C ALA A 462 -1.19 5.73 -17.02
N ASN A 463 -0.34 6.72 -17.27
CA ASN A 463 -0.24 7.45 -18.54
C ASN A 463 1.08 8.24 -18.62
N ASP A 464 1.31 8.88 -19.78
CA ASP A 464 2.47 9.74 -20.04
C ASP A 464 2.12 11.23 -20.15
N ARG A 465 0.97 11.65 -19.62
CA ARG A 465 0.49 13.05 -19.66
C ARG A 465 0.64 13.77 -18.33
N GLY A 466 1.13 13.10 -17.29
CA GLY A 466 1.24 13.69 -15.95
C GLY A 466 -0.09 13.97 -15.28
N ILE A 467 -1.15 13.29 -15.71
CA ILE A 467 -2.47 13.34 -15.09
C ILE A 467 -2.77 12.04 -14.35
N SER A 468 -3.61 12.10 -13.34
CA SER A 468 -3.98 10.90 -12.61
C SER A 468 -4.99 10.06 -13.39
N SER A 469 -4.76 8.76 -13.49
CA SER A 469 -5.68 7.77 -14.06
C SER A 469 -5.39 6.37 -13.50
N PRO A 470 -6.31 5.41 -13.68
CA PRO A 470 -6.00 4.02 -13.34
C PRO A 470 -4.78 3.51 -14.10
N PRO A 471 -3.96 2.63 -13.51
CA PRO A 471 -2.83 2.02 -14.21
C PRO A 471 -3.31 1.21 -15.42
N SER A 472 -2.73 1.45 -16.58
CA SER A 472 -3.08 0.80 -17.86
C SER A 472 -1.91 0.11 -18.55
N GLY A 473 -0.76 0.08 -17.90
CA GLY A 473 0.46 -0.54 -18.41
C GLY A 473 1.58 -0.56 -17.38
N TYR A 474 2.78 -0.77 -17.87
CA TYR A 474 4.00 -0.85 -17.07
C TYR A 474 5.14 -0.08 -17.71
N ALA A 475 6.07 0.38 -16.88
CA ALA A 475 7.30 1.02 -17.32
C ALA A 475 8.52 0.39 -16.63
N CYS A 476 9.65 0.38 -17.35
CA CYS A 476 10.97 0.12 -16.81
C CYS A 476 11.84 1.35 -17.06
N TYR A 477 12.39 1.92 -16.00
CA TYR A 477 13.34 3.04 -16.05
C TYR A 477 14.70 2.56 -15.58
N ASP A 478 15.72 2.72 -16.42
CA ASP A 478 17.11 2.40 -16.08
C ASP A 478 17.80 3.66 -15.55
N LEU A 479 18.12 3.67 -14.26
CA LEU A 479 18.77 4.78 -13.55
C LEU A 479 20.17 5.09 -14.09
N LYS A 480 20.89 4.10 -14.65
CA LYS A 480 22.25 4.25 -15.16
C LYS A 480 22.29 4.88 -16.54
N THR A 481 21.39 4.47 -17.41
CA THR A 481 21.37 4.90 -18.82
C THR A 481 20.36 6.00 -19.08
N GLY A 482 19.38 6.17 -18.20
CA GLY A 482 18.23 7.05 -18.40
C GLY A 482 17.23 6.53 -19.43
N SER A 483 17.33 5.27 -19.87
CA SER A 483 16.39 4.70 -20.83
C SER A 483 15.06 4.35 -20.16
N VAL A 484 13.97 4.45 -20.90
CA VAL A 484 12.63 4.11 -20.46
C VAL A 484 11.98 3.18 -21.46
N GLU A 485 11.58 1.98 -21.02
CA GLU A 485 10.71 1.09 -21.77
C GLU A 485 9.30 1.15 -21.21
N ARG A 486 8.29 0.97 -22.06
CA ARG A 486 6.87 1.01 -21.69
C ARG A 486 6.10 -0.06 -22.42
N TRP A 487 5.10 -0.59 -21.75
CA TRP A 487 4.14 -1.52 -22.33
C TRP A 487 2.73 -1.15 -21.92
N TYR A 488 1.80 -1.18 -22.85
CA TYR A 488 0.38 -0.87 -22.67
C TYR A 488 -0.48 -2.12 -22.80
N ALA A 489 -1.38 -2.34 -21.84
CA ALA A 489 -2.22 -3.53 -21.78
C ALA A 489 -3.34 -3.56 -22.85
N GLY A 490 -3.67 -2.41 -23.42
CA GLY A 490 -4.80 -2.23 -24.33
C GLY A 490 -5.98 -1.49 -23.71
N PRO A 491 -6.96 -1.11 -24.50
CA PRO A 491 -8.11 -0.35 -24.03
C PRO A 491 -8.94 -1.17 -23.03
N ARG A 492 -9.54 -0.47 -22.05
CA ARG A 492 -10.40 -1.06 -21.02
C ARG A 492 -9.74 -2.11 -20.12
N LYS A 493 -8.40 -2.12 -20.07
CA LYS A 493 -7.63 -3.01 -19.19
C LYS A 493 -6.96 -2.21 -18.09
N PHE A 494 -6.99 -2.77 -16.88
CA PHE A 494 -6.42 -2.16 -15.68
C PHE A 494 -5.36 -3.08 -15.11
N CYS A 495 -4.19 -2.51 -14.85
CA CYS A 495 -2.99 -3.22 -14.40
C CYS A 495 -2.81 -3.06 -12.90
N GLU A 496 -2.53 -4.16 -12.19
CA GLU A 496 -2.14 -4.12 -10.79
C GLU A 496 -0.62 -3.95 -10.65
N GLU A 497 -0.14 -3.89 -9.40
CA GLU A 497 1.28 -3.88 -9.09
C GLU A 497 2.03 -5.07 -9.73
N LEU A 498 3.29 -4.84 -10.07
CA LEU A 498 4.23 -5.88 -10.48
C LEU A 498 4.83 -6.59 -9.25
N VAL A 499 4.80 -7.90 -9.23
CA VAL A 499 5.60 -8.69 -8.29
C VAL A 499 6.89 -9.11 -8.99
N VAL A 500 8.02 -8.74 -8.39
CA VAL A 500 9.35 -9.02 -8.96
C VAL A 500 9.84 -10.39 -8.48
N ALA A 501 10.31 -11.23 -9.41
CA ALA A 501 10.87 -12.54 -9.11
C ALA A 501 12.22 -12.73 -9.85
N PRO A 502 13.28 -13.21 -9.19
CA PRO A 502 14.57 -13.41 -9.84
C PRO A 502 14.49 -14.49 -10.94
N LYS A 503 15.31 -14.37 -12.00
CA LYS A 503 15.35 -15.36 -13.09
C LYS A 503 15.94 -16.72 -12.70
N GLY A 504 16.61 -16.80 -11.56
CA GLY A 504 17.20 -18.03 -11.03
C GLY A 504 18.73 -18.01 -11.03
N GLU A 505 19.34 -19.07 -10.50
CA GLU A 505 20.79 -19.16 -10.42
C GLU A 505 21.46 -19.10 -11.80
N GLY A 506 22.41 -18.17 -11.97
CA GLY A 506 23.21 -18.00 -13.17
C GLY A 506 22.54 -17.20 -14.29
N GLU A 507 21.31 -16.73 -14.10
CA GLU A 507 20.63 -15.81 -15.00
C GLU A 507 20.50 -14.44 -14.35
N GLU A 508 20.95 -13.39 -15.03
CA GLU A 508 20.74 -12.01 -14.57
C GLU A 508 19.34 -11.52 -14.91
N GLY A 509 18.82 -10.57 -14.10
CA GLY A 509 17.51 -9.96 -14.32
C GLY A 509 16.38 -10.63 -13.58
N VAL A 510 15.16 -10.19 -13.89
CA VAL A 510 13.94 -10.58 -13.17
C VAL A 510 12.80 -10.95 -14.11
N TRP A 511 11.89 -11.77 -13.61
CA TRP A 511 10.54 -11.91 -14.12
C TRP A 511 9.60 -11.00 -13.35
N LEU A 512 8.62 -10.43 -14.05
CA LEU A 512 7.59 -9.58 -13.47
C LEU A 512 6.24 -10.28 -13.62
N LEU A 513 5.53 -10.40 -12.50
CA LEU A 513 4.22 -11.06 -12.47
C LEU A 513 3.16 -10.01 -12.08
N ALA A 514 2.07 -9.96 -12.83
CA ALA A 514 1.00 -8.99 -12.56
C ALA A 514 -0.37 -9.54 -12.88
N LEU A 515 -1.39 -9.07 -12.17
CA LEU A 515 -2.77 -9.26 -12.55
C LEU A 515 -3.22 -8.11 -13.46
N ILE A 516 -4.00 -8.47 -14.48
CA ILE A 516 -4.60 -7.50 -15.40
C ILE A 516 -6.07 -7.84 -15.55
N TYR A 517 -6.92 -6.86 -15.23
CA TYR A 517 -8.37 -6.96 -15.43
C TYR A 517 -8.75 -6.39 -16.79
N ASP A 518 -9.54 -7.14 -17.56
CA ASP A 518 -10.12 -6.72 -18.83
C ASP A 518 -11.63 -6.49 -18.66
N ALA A 519 -12.03 -5.23 -18.61
CA ALA A 519 -13.43 -4.85 -18.46
C ALA A 519 -14.30 -5.14 -19.69
N ALA A 520 -13.69 -5.43 -20.85
CA ALA A 520 -14.45 -5.80 -22.04
C ALA A 520 -15.01 -7.23 -21.94
N THR A 521 -14.32 -8.09 -21.22
CA THR A 521 -14.67 -9.52 -21.04
C THR A 521 -15.03 -9.88 -19.60
N ASP A 522 -14.93 -8.93 -18.67
CA ASP A 522 -15.07 -9.14 -17.23
C ASP A 522 -14.20 -10.31 -16.74
N ALA A 523 -12.91 -10.25 -17.04
CA ALA A 523 -11.96 -11.31 -16.76
C ALA A 523 -10.64 -10.77 -16.23
N THR A 524 -10.02 -11.53 -15.33
CA THR A 524 -8.67 -11.25 -14.82
C THR A 524 -7.69 -12.32 -15.31
N SER A 525 -6.45 -11.95 -15.59
CA SER A 525 -5.37 -12.88 -15.93
C SER A 525 -4.10 -12.55 -15.14
N VAL A 526 -3.31 -13.58 -14.85
CA VAL A 526 -1.92 -13.43 -14.40
C VAL A 526 -1.03 -13.37 -15.62
N ASN A 527 -0.20 -12.34 -15.71
CA ASN A 527 0.70 -12.08 -16.82
C ASN A 527 2.15 -12.13 -16.32
N VAL A 528 3.02 -12.79 -17.05
CA VAL A 528 4.45 -12.90 -16.77
C VAL A 528 5.23 -12.17 -17.85
N PHE A 529 6.06 -11.19 -17.43
CA PHE A 529 6.90 -10.41 -18.33
C PHE A 529 8.38 -10.68 -18.08
N ASP A 530 9.18 -10.51 -19.12
CA ASP A 530 10.62 -10.40 -18.99
C ASP A 530 10.99 -8.97 -18.56
N GLY A 531 11.53 -8.79 -17.34
CA GLY A 531 11.90 -7.48 -16.82
C GLY A 531 12.96 -6.75 -17.66
N ASP A 532 13.73 -7.46 -18.48
CA ASP A 532 14.72 -6.87 -19.39
C ASP A 532 14.11 -6.37 -20.72
N ARG A 533 12.87 -6.75 -21.02
CA ARG A 533 12.18 -6.43 -22.29
C ARG A 533 10.68 -6.26 -22.06
N ILE A 534 10.31 -5.40 -21.13
CA ILE A 534 8.88 -5.22 -20.76
C ILE A 534 8.04 -4.78 -21.97
N SER A 535 8.62 -4.02 -22.89
CA SER A 535 7.98 -3.56 -24.12
C SER A 535 7.56 -4.68 -25.08
N ALA A 536 8.13 -5.88 -24.95
CA ALA A 536 7.74 -7.06 -25.74
C ALA A 536 6.40 -7.67 -25.31
N GLY A 537 5.86 -7.25 -24.15
CA GLY A 537 4.64 -7.81 -23.56
C GLY A 537 4.86 -9.12 -22.81
N PRO A 538 3.78 -9.76 -22.33
CA PRO A 538 3.88 -10.95 -21.51
C PRO A 538 4.37 -12.18 -22.30
N VAL A 539 5.23 -12.98 -21.67
CA VAL A 539 5.72 -14.26 -22.21
C VAL A 539 4.81 -15.44 -21.85
N ALA A 540 4.00 -15.27 -20.81
CA ALA A 540 3.00 -16.24 -20.39
C ALA A 540 1.78 -15.52 -19.78
N VAL A 541 0.58 -16.06 -20.06
CA VAL A 541 -0.69 -15.52 -19.57
C VAL A 541 -1.55 -16.68 -19.04
N ALA A 542 -1.95 -16.60 -17.78
CA ALA A 542 -2.86 -17.54 -17.14
C ALA A 542 -4.21 -16.85 -16.87
N PRO A 543 -5.30 -17.15 -17.60
CA PRO A 543 -6.61 -16.61 -17.33
C PRO A 543 -7.13 -17.16 -15.99
N LEU A 544 -7.73 -16.30 -15.16
CA LEU A 544 -8.38 -16.73 -13.94
C LEU A 544 -9.81 -17.21 -14.22
N PRO A 545 -10.35 -18.15 -13.41
CA PRO A 545 -11.72 -18.65 -13.58
C PRO A 545 -12.81 -17.59 -13.35
N HIS A 546 -12.48 -16.55 -12.57
CA HIS A 546 -13.34 -15.41 -12.26
C HIS A 546 -12.56 -14.12 -12.34
N ALA A 547 -13.24 -13.01 -12.65
CA ALA A 547 -12.71 -11.68 -12.38
C ALA A 547 -12.48 -11.54 -10.88
N VAL A 548 -11.33 -11.03 -10.49
CA VAL A 548 -11.00 -10.72 -9.09
C VAL A 548 -10.92 -9.21 -8.94
N PRO A 549 -11.34 -8.66 -7.79
CA PRO A 549 -11.22 -7.24 -7.53
C PRO A 549 -9.78 -6.75 -7.60
N HIS A 550 -9.60 -5.48 -7.99
CA HIS A 550 -8.28 -4.86 -8.12
C HIS A 550 -7.49 -4.98 -6.81
N GLY A 551 -6.33 -5.63 -6.89
CA GLY A 551 -5.49 -5.94 -5.75
C GLY A 551 -4.52 -4.81 -5.41
N LEU A 552 -3.88 -4.95 -4.24
CA LEU A 552 -2.87 -4.01 -3.77
C LEU A 552 -1.47 -4.61 -3.96
N HIS A 553 -1.05 -5.54 -3.09
CA HIS A 553 0.29 -6.09 -3.08
C HIS A 553 0.30 -7.62 -3.14
N GLY A 554 1.48 -8.17 -3.41
CA GLY A 554 1.67 -9.61 -3.48
C GLY A 554 3.12 -10.03 -3.32
N CYS A 555 3.35 -11.35 -3.32
CA CYS A 555 4.68 -11.91 -3.29
C CYS A 555 4.76 -13.18 -4.15
N PHE A 556 5.95 -13.50 -4.61
CA PHE A 556 6.23 -14.76 -5.27
C PHE A 556 7.09 -15.66 -4.38
N GLN A 557 6.61 -16.87 -4.13
CA GLN A 557 7.34 -17.91 -3.43
C GLN A 557 7.94 -18.87 -4.45
N PRO A 558 9.27 -18.88 -4.67
CA PRO A 558 9.94 -19.88 -5.50
C PRO A 558 9.71 -21.28 -4.92
N ARG A 559 9.80 -22.31 -5.78
CA ARG A 559 9.71 -23.71 -5.36
C ARG A 559 10.77 -24.06 -4.30
N ASP A 560 12.01 -23.65 -4.58
CA ASP A 560 13.19 -23.95 -3.77
C ASP A 560 13.91 -22.62 -3.50
N GLY A 561 13.72 -21.99 -2.35
CA GLY A 561 14.38 -20.74 -2.03
C GLY A 561 13.54 -19.77 -1.19
N PRO A 562 14.14 -18.67 -0.75
CA PRO A 562 13.41 -17.61 -0.07
C PRO A 562 12.43 -16.90 -1.02
N MET A 563 11.43 -16.26 -0.43
CA MET A 563 10.46 -15.45 -1.14
C MET A 563 11.14 -14.25 -1.81
N SER A 564 10.57 -13.82 -2.95
CA SER A 564 10.74 -12.47 -3.50
C SER A 564 9.48 -11.65 -3.18
N ALA A 565 9.69 -10.51 -2.60
CA ALA A 565 8.65 -9.53 -2.28
C ALA A 565 8.49 -8.54 -3.43
#